data_f5cff93f8953688f65320249cc8dbbc6
#
_entry.id   f5cff93f8953688f65320249cc8dbbc6
#
_cell.length_a   1.000
_cell.length_b   1.000
_cell.length_c   1.000
_cell.angle_alpha   90.00
_cell.angle_beta   90.00
_cell.angle_gamma   90.00
#
_symmetry.space_group_name_H-M   'P 1'
#
loop_
_entity.id
_entity.type
_entity.pdbx_description
1 polymer ?
#
loop_
_entity_poly.entity_id
_entity_poly.type
_entity_poly.pdbx_seq_one_letter_code
_entity_poly.pdbx_strand_id
1 'polypeptide(L)'
;MCKRGEKIRVVGVSRGNEYSPNHVDNDAAILRLAAEALERMGCEVTIYPEKEFVAQNIEGEFIFDMARDRATIERLKKLEDGGALVVNSAYGIDNCVRQQMTELLVANEVPHPRSFIISTDEKFTPSVFPCWIKRGNSHAMVKEDVVYVECR
;
A
#
# COMPACT_ATOMS: atom_id res chain seq x y z
N MET A 1 4.75 27.16 -15.87
CA MET A 1 5.24 28.41 -15.21
C MET A 1 4.39 28.63 -13.96
N CYS A 2 4.92 28.37 -12.76
CA CYS A 2 4.21 28.63 -11.51
C CYS A 2 4.01 30.15 -11.36
N LYS A 3 2.78 30.60 -11.19
CA LYS A 3 2.49 32.02 -10.92
C LYS A 3 3.07 32.34 -9.53
N ARG A 4 3.92 33.37 -9.43
CA ARG A 4 4.48 33.83 -8.15
C ARG A 4 3.32 34.19 -7.22
N GLY A 5 3.17 33.39 -6.13
CA GLY A 5 2.21 33.63 -5.04
C GLY A 5 1.18 32.52 -4.82
N GLU A 6 1.05 31.53 -5.71
CA GLU A 6 0.13 30.41 -5.54
C GLU A 6 0.85 29.27 -4.79
N LYS A 7 0.30 28.86 -3.64
CA LYS A 7 0.84 27.73 -2.87
C LYS A 7 0.58 26.43 -3.63
N ILE A 8 1.58 25.54 -3.65
CA ILE A 8 1.40 24.19 -4.18
C ILE A 8 0.44 23.45 -3.24
N ARG A 9 -0.68 22.98 -3.79
CA ARG A 9 -1.63 22.15 -3.04
C ARG A 9 -1.23 20.69 -3.15
N VAL A 10 -1.18 20.03 -2.01
CA VAL A 10 -0.80 18.62 -1.88
C VAL A 10 -1.90 17.87 -1.13
N VAL A 11 -2.30 16.74 -1.67
CA VAL A 11 -3.30 15.86 -1.07
C VAL A 11 -2.59 14.71 -0.37
N GLY A 12 -2.90 14.48 0.91
CA GLY A 12 -2.51 13.30 1.65
C GLY A 12 -3.65 12.29 1.71
N VAL A 13 -3.36 11.00 1.58
CA VAL A 13 -4.35 9.94 1.75
C VAL A 13 -3.92 8.99 2.85
N SER A 14 -4.68 8.95 3.95
CA SER A 14 -4.37 8.11 5.10
C SER A 14 -4.90 6.70 4.91
N ARG A 15 -4.16 5.71 5.43
CA ARG A 15 -4.56 4.31 5.46
C ARG A 15 -5.78 4.09 6.34
N GLY A 16 -6.70 3.22 5.92
CA GLY A 16 -7.79 2.72 6.76
C GLY A 16 -7.27 1.86 7.92
N ASN A 17 -7.86 2.02 9.10
CA ASN A 17 -7.43 1.32 10.32
C ASN A 17 -7.47 -0.21 10.18
N GLU A 18 -8.38 -0.72 9.37
CA GLU A 18 -8.55 -2.14 9.05
C GLU A 18 -7.32 -2.77 8.35
N TYR A 19 -6.50 -1.95 7.70
CA TYR A 19 -5.31 -2.41 6.97
C TYR A 19 -4.03 -2.44 7.80
N SER A 20 -4.05 -1.83 9.00
CA SER A 20 -2.89 -1.81 9.89
C SER A 20 -3.32 -1.65 11.36
N PRO A 21 -4.17 -2.54 11.90
CA PRO A 21 -4.82 -2.34 13.20
C PRO A 21 -3.83 -2.23 14.36
N ASN A 22 -2.63 -2.82 14.22
CA ASN A 22 -1.60 -2.79 15.25
C ASN A 22 -0.66 -1.58 15.15
N HIS A 23 -0.82 -0.73 14.14
CA HIS A 23 0.10 0.38 13.82
C HIS A 23 -0.62 1.68 13.45
N VAL A 24 -1.88 1.85 13.81
CA VAL A 24 -2.71 3.02 13.45
C VAL A 24 -2.03 4.33 13.84
N ASP A 25 -1.53 4.41 15.07
CA ASP A 25 -0.85 5.62 15.57
C ASP A 25 0.47 5.90 14.84
N ASN A 26 1.23 4.85 14.51
CA ASN A 26 2.48 4.97 13.76
C ASN A 26 2.22 5.43 12.33
N ASP A 27 1.22 4.86 11.66
CA ASP A 27 0.84 5.25 10.31
C ASP A 27 0.36 6.71 10.27
N ALA A 28 -0.47 7.12 11.23
CA ALA A 28 -0.92 8.50 11.38
C ALA A 28 0.25 9.46 11.64
N ALA A 29 1.21 9.06 12.48
CA ALA A 29 2.39 9.87 12.77
C ALA A 29 3.29 10.05 11.54
N ILE A 30 3.52 9.00 10.75
CA ILE A 30 4.31 9.06 9.51
C ILE A 30 3.68 10.06 8.54
N LEU A 31 2.37 9.92 8.29
CA LEU A 31 1.66 10.78 7.34
C LEU A 31 1.64 12.24 7.80
N ARG A 32 1.39 12.48 9.09
CA ARG A 32 1.42 13.82 9.69
C ARG A 32 2.80 14.46 9.59
N LEU A 33 3.89 13.75 9.90
CA LEU A 33 5.25 14.28 9.79
C LEU A 33 5.62 14.63 8.35
N ALA A 34 5.16 13.85 7.37
CA ALA A 34 5.34 14.17 5.96
C ALA A 34 4.57 15.45 5.59
N ALA A 35 3.32 15.58 6.03
CA ALA A 35 2.51 16.78 5.82
C ALA A 35 3.17 18.04 6.42
N GLU A 36 3.60 17.97 7.68
CA GLU A 36 4.30 19.07 8.36
C GLU A 36 5.60 19.47 7.64
N ALA A 37 6.31 18.50 7.06
CA ALA A 37 7.51 18.78 6.27
C ALA A 37 7.18 19.54 4.99
N LEU A 38 6.14 19.14 4.27
CA LEU A 38 5.64 19.83 3.07
C LEU A 38 5.13 21.24 3.38
N GLU A 39 4.41 21.40 4.50
CA GLU A 39 3.93 22.72 4.95
C GLU A 39 5.10 23.66 5.28
N ARG A 40 6.16 23.17 5.93
CA ARG A 40 7.40 23.95 6.15
C ARG A 40 8.08 24.36 4.85
N MET A 41 7.89 23.62 3.77
CA MET A 41 8.36 23.96 2.44
C MET A 41 7.44 24.93 1.69
N GLY A 42 6.33 25.34 2.31
CA GLY A 42 5.39 26.33 1.76
C GLY A 42 4.22 25.71 0.99
N CYS A 43 4.04 24.40 1.04
CA CYS A 43 2.86 23.75 0.47
C CYS A 43 1.62 23.95 1.34
N GLU A 44 0.43 23.82 0.74
CA GLU A 44 -0.85 23.69 1.41
C GLU A 44 -1.25 22.23 1.38
N VAL A 45 -1.31 21.57 2.55
CA VAL A 45 -1.55 20.12 2.64
C VAL A 45 -2.94 19.85 3.23
N THR A 46 -3.69 18.96 2.58
CA THR A 46 -4.95 18.45 3.10
C THR A 46 -4.93 16.93 3.11
N ILE A 47 -5.19 16.31 4.26
CA ILE A 47 -5.21 14.85 4.42
C ILE A 47 -6.65 14.36 4.44
N TYR A 48 -6.94 13.31 3.65
CA TYR A 48 -8.22 12.63 3.58
C TYR A 48 -8.07 11.16 3.98
N PRO A 49 -8.99 10.62 4.79
CA PRO A 49 -9.14 9.17 4.92
C PRO A 49 -9.47 8.51 3.57
N GLU A 50 -8.99 7.29 3.33
CA GLU A 50 -9.22 6.56 2.07
C GLU A 50 -10.68 6.60 1.60
N LYS A 51 -11.61 6.33 2.51
CA LYS A 51 -13.07 6.30 2.19
C LYS A 51 -13.60 7.67 1.78
N GLU A 52 -13.14 8.73 2.42
CA GLU A 52 -13.54 10.10 2.07
C GLU A 52 -12.91 10.54 0.76
N PHE A 53 -11.63 10.21 0.53
CA PHE A 53 -10.93 10.50 -0.72
C PHE A 53 -11.70 9.96 -1.93
N VAL A 54 -12.20 8.72 -1.85
CA VAL A 54 -13.00 8.11 -2.92
C VAL A 54 -14.40 8.71 -2.98
N ALA A 55 -15.10 8.82 -1.83
CA ALA A 55 -16.49 9.26 -1.78
C ALA A 55 -16.67 10.69 -2.27
N GLN A 56 -15.73 11.58 -1.99
CA GLN A 56 -15.75 12.98 -2.42
C GLN A 56 -15.08 13.20 -3.78
N ASN A 57 -14.61 12.12 -4.44
CA ASN A 57 -13.92 12.19 -5.74
C ASN A 57 -12.78 13.22 -5.74
N ILE A 58 -11.97 13.23 -4.69
CA ILE A 58 -10.87 14.20 -4.54
C ILE A 58 -9.90 14.09 -5.70
N GLU A 59 -9.45 15.24 -6.18
CA GLU A 59 -8.44 15.40 -7.25
C GLU A 59 -7.24 16.18 -6.74
N GLY A 60 -6.09 16.00 -7.37
CA GLY A 60 -4.86 16.71 -7.05
C GLY A 60 -3.75 16.39 -8.04
N GLU A 61 -2.89 17.35 -8.28
CA GLU A 61 -1.68 17.18 -9.10
C GLU A 61 -0.54 16.52 -8.32
N PHE A 62 -0.53 16.72 -6.98
CA PHE A 62 0.49 16.20 -6.06
C PHE A 62 -0.21 15.44 -4.94
N ILE A 63 0.04 14.16 -4.85
CA ILE A 63 -0.60 13.26 -3.88
C ILE A 63 0.48 12.45 -3.20
N PHE A 64 0.42 12.34 -1.87
CA PHE A 64 1.19 11.34 -1.12
C PHE A 64 0.25 10.46 -0.33
N ASP A 65 0.53 9.18 -0.25
CA ASP A 65 -0.44 8.26 0.28
C ASP A 65 0.16 7.08 1.05
N MET A 66 -0.67 6.50 1.89
CA MET A 66 -0.45 5.23 2.57
C MET A 66 -1.58 4.24 2.28
N ALA A 67 -2.28 4.43 1.17
CA ALA A 67 -3.48 3.69 0.80
C ALA A 67 -3.27 2.17 0.73
N ARG A 68 -4.34 1.43 1.04
CA ARG A 68 -4.42 -0.03 0.89
C ARG A 68 -5.77 -0.49 0.38
N ASP A 69 -6.80 0.34 0.53
CA ASP A 69 -8.13 0.01 0.01
C ASP A 69 -8.13 -0.10 -1.51
N ARG A 70 -8.79 -1.13 -2.01
CA ARG A 70 -8.82 -1.42 -3.45
C ARG A 70 -9.40 -0.27 -4.28
N ALA A 71 -10.52 0.31 -3.83
CA ALA A 71 -11.16 1.41 -4.54
C ALA A 71 -10.27 2.67 -4.54
N THR A 72 -9.55 2.91 -3.45
CA THR A 72 -8.59 4.01 -3.33
C THR A 72 -7.41 3.82 -4.27
N ILE A 73 -6.83 2.62 -4.33
CA ILE A 73 -5.73 2.31 -5.25
C ILE A 73 -6.16 2.49 -6.71
N GLU A 74 -7.33 2.01 -7.09
CA GLU A 74 -7.87 2.19 -8.45
C GLU A 74 -8.14 3.68 -8.79
N ARG A 75 -8.56 4.48 -7.80
CA ARG A 75 -8.71 5.92 -7.97
C ARG A 75 -7.35 6.61 -8.15
N LEU A 76 -6.36 6.25 -7.33
CA LEU A 76 -5.00 6.80 -7.41
C LEU A 76 -4.34 6.45 -8.75
N LYS A 77 -4.50 5.22 -9.26
CA LYS A 77 -4.02 4.84 -10.60
C LYS A 77 -4.59 5.73 -11.69
N LYS A 78 -5.90 6.00 -11.65
CA LYS A 78 -6.53 6.89 -12.63
C LYS A 78 -5.98 8.32 -12.59
N LEU A 79 -5.65 8.82 -11.40
CA LEU A 79 -5.04 10.14 -11.24
C LEU A 79 -3.59 10.14 -11.75
N GLU A 80 -2.83 9.08 -11.44
CA GLU A 80 -1.45 8.88 -11.92
C GLU A 80 -1.41 8.77 -13.44
N ASP A 81 -2.33 8.00 -14.06
CA ASP A 81 -2.50 7.92 -15.52
C ASP A 81 -2.90 9.27 -16.15
N GLY A 82 -3.63 10.08 -15.40
CA GLY A 82 -4.00 11.46 -15.77
C GLY A 82 -2.86 12.47 -15.61
N GLY A 83 -1.70 12.07 -15.13
CA GLY A 83 -0.50 12.89 -14.97
C GLY A 83 -0.28 13.48 -13.58
N ALA A 84 -1.06 13.09 -12.57
CA ALA A 84 -0.78 13.45 -11.19
C ALA A 84 0.49 12.77 -10.69
N LEU A 85 1.29 13.47 -9.88
CA LEU A 85 2.41 12.86 -9.16
C LEU A 85 1.87 12.18 -7.89
N VAL A 86 1.87 10.87 -7.89
CA VAL A 86 1.43 10.05 -6.75
C VAL A 86 2.63 9.39 -6.07
N VAL A 87 2.82 9.66 -4.78
CA VAL A 87 3.89 9.10 -3.93
C VAL A 87 3.24 8.47 -2.69
N ASN A 88 3.32 7.19 -2.49
CA ASN A 88 3.90 6.12 -3.31
C ASN A 88 3.04 5.88 -4.57
N SER A 89 3.68 5.43 -5.67
CA SER A 89 2.93 5.09 -6.87
C SER A 89 1.85 4.03 -6.58
N ALA A 90 0.65 4.26 -7.06
CA ALA A 90 -0.47 3.34 -6.86
C ALA A 90 -0.21 1.96 -7.48
N TYR A 91 0.50 1.90 -8.59
CA TYR A 91 0.98 0.66 -9.20
C TYR A 91 2.01 -0.05 -8.32
N GLY A 92 2.93 0.72 -7.71
CA GLY A 92 3.90 0.18 -6.75
C GLY A 92 3.23 -0.44 -5.52
N ILE A 93 2.20 0.21 -4.99
CA ILE A 93 1.40 -0.30 -3.86
C ILE A 93 0.69 -1.60 -4.24
N ASP A 94 0.06 -1.65 -5.41
CA ASP A 94 -0.63 -2.84 -5.89
C ASP A 94 0.35 -4.01 -6.08
N ASN A 95 1.53 -3.75 -6.62
CA ASN A 95 2.61 -4.74 -6.75
C ASN A 95 3.16 -5.26 -5.41
N CYS A 96 2.93 -4.54 -4.30
CA CYS A 96 3.31 -5.00 -2.96
C CYS A 96 2.33 -6.01 -2.34
N VAL A 97 1.22 -6.33 -3.01
CA VAL A 97 0.34 -7.43 -2.60
C VAL A 97 1.11 -8.74 -2.72
N ARG A 98 1.06 -9.58 -1.68
CA ARG A 98 1.94 -10.75 -1.54
C ARG A 98 1.91 -11.70 -2.73
N GLN A 99 0.73 -12.02 -3.23
CA GLN A 99 0.57 -12.85 -4.41
C GLN A 99 1.24 -12.20 -5.63
N GLN A 100 0.86 -10.98 -5.93
CA GLN A 100 1.34 -10.24 -7.09
C GLN A 100 2.86 -10.02 -7.05
N MET A 101 3.39 -9.70 -5.86
CA MET A 101 4.84 -9.60 -5.66
C MET A 101 5.54 -10.93 -5.95
N THR A 102 4.99 -12.06 -5.49
CA THR A 102 5.57 -13.38 -5.75
C THR A 102 5.57 -13.68 -7.25
N GLU A 103 4.46 -13.42 -7.95
CA GLU A 103 4.34 -13.61 -9.39
C GLU A 103 5.33 -12.73 -10.17
N LEU A 104 5.48 -11.46 -9.76
CA LEU A 104 6.45 -10.53 -10.37
C LEU A 104 7.89 -10.97 -10.16
N LEU A 105 8.26 -11.44 -8.97
CA LEU A 105 9.60 -11.94 -8.69
C LEU A 105 9.93 -13.15 -9.54
N VAL A 106 8.97 -14.07 -9.69
CA VAL A 106 9.13 -15.25 -10.56
C VAL A 106 9.26 -14.85 -12.03
N ALA A 107 8.35 -14.00 -12.51
CA ALA A 107 8.31 -13.58 -13.91
C ALA A 107 9.57 -12.82 -14.37
N ASN A 108 10.23 -12.10 -13.44
CA ASN A 108 11.43 -11.32 -13.72
C ASN A 108 12.73 -12.00 -13.25
N GLU A 109 12.67 -13.28 -12.90
CA GLU A 109 13.82 -14.08 -12.45
C GLU A 109 14.61 -13.43 -11.28
N VAL A 110 13.93 -12.66 -10.45
CA VAL A 110 14.55 -12.02 -9.28
C VAL A 110 14.82 -13.08 -8.20
N PRO A 111 16.06 -13.18 -7.68
CA PRO A 111 16.38 -14.14 -6.62
C PRO A 111 15.47 -13.93 -5.38
N HIS A 112 14.71 -14.95 -5.04
CA HIS A 112 13.82 -14.95 -3.87
C HIS A 112 13.68 -16.37 -3.31
N PRO A 113 13.26 -16.55 -2.06
CA PRO A 113 12.95 -17.86 -1.53
C PRO A 113 11.88 -18.56 -2.38
N ARG A 114 12.10 -19.85 -2.67
CA ARG A 114 11.11 -20.63 -3.43
C ARG A 114 9.74 -20.52 -2.76
N SER A 115 8.77 -20.03 -3.52
CA SER A 115 7.43 -19.72 -3.01
C SER A 115 6.37 -20.35 -3.90
N PHE A 116 5.26 -20.74 -3.27
CA PHE A 116 4.08 -21.30 -3.94
C PHE A 116 2.84 -20.55 -3.47
N ILE A 117 1.92 -20.31 -4.38
CA ILE A 117 0.60 -19.78 -4.08
C ILE A 117 -0.38 -20.93 -4.20
N ILE A 118 -1.16 -21.15 -3.17
CA ILE A 118 -2.15 -22.23 -3.08
C ILE A 118 -3.51 -21.66 -2.69
N SER A 119 -4.56 -22.21 -3.26
CA SER A 119 -5.91 -21.94 -2.83
C SER A 119 -6.19 -22.57 -1.46
N THR A 120 -6.98 -21.88 -0.63
CA THR A 120 -7.44 -22.43 0.65
C THR A 120 -8.35 -23.63 0.50
N ASP A 121 -8.92 -23.84 -0.70
CA ASP A 121 -9.77 -24.99 -1.01
C ASP A 121 -8.98 -26.24 -1.41
N GLU A 122 -7.69 -26.08 -1.64
CA GLU A 122 -6.80 -27.18 -2.01
C GLU A 122 -6.17 -27.83 -0.78
N LYS A 123 -6.17 -29.17 -0.74
CA LYS A 123 -5.37 -29.90 0.23
C LYS A 123 -3.91 -29.84 -0.20
N PHE A 124 -3.14 -29.03 0.47
CA PHE A 124 -1.72 -28.88 0.21
C PHE A 124 -0.88 -29.51 1.31
N THR A 125 0.12 -30.28 0.91
CA THR A 125 1.17 -30.73 1.81
C THR A 125 2.49 -30.19 1.29
N PRO A 126 3.22 -29.37 2.08
CA PRO A 126 4.51 -28.88 1.69
C PRO A 126 5.46 -30.02 1.30
N SER A 127 6.17 -29.89 0.21
CA SER A 127 7.19 -30.85 -0.25
C SER A 127 8.60 -30.47 0.22
N VAL A 128 8.78 -29.27 0.75
CA VAL A 128 10.05 -28.71 1.20
C VAL A 128 9.91 -28.22 2.63
N PHE A 129 10.81 -28.65 3.50
CA PHE A 129 10.91 -28.24 4.89
C PHE A 129 12.34 -27.79 5.22
N PRO A 130 12.54 -26.84 6.14
CA PRO A 130 11.48 -26.07 6.81
C PRO A 130 10.81 -25.06 5.86
N CYS A 131 9.59 -24.66 6.17
CA CYS A 131 8.88 -23.67 5.35
C CYS A 131 8.02 -22.71 6.19
N TRP A 132 7.68 -21.58 5.61
CA TRP A 132 6.74 -20.62 6.14
C TRP A 132 5.42 -20.70 5.38
N ILE A 133 4.33 -20.90 6.10
CA ILE A 133 2.98 -20.77 5.57
C ILE A 133 2.45 -19.40 5.99
N LYS A 134 1.98 -18.63 5.04
CA LYS A 134 1.51 -17.26 5.28
C LYS A 134 0.13 -17.08 4.65
N ARG A 135 -0.75 -16.44 5.39
CA ARG A 135 -2.03 -15.99 4.83
C ARG A 135 -1.78 -15.11 3.60
N GLY A 136 -2.64 -15.23 2.59
CA GLY A 136 -2.50 -14.58 1.29
C GLY A 136 -2.35 -13.06 1.32
N ASN A 137 -3.27 -12.32 0.73
CA ASN A 137 -3.11 -10.88 0.44
C ASN A 137 -3.53 -9.94 1.59
N SER A 138 -3.45 -10.39 2.82
CA SER A 138 -3.74 -9.58 4.01
C SER A 138 -2.54 -9.48 4.94
N HIS A 139 -2.51 -8.42 5.76
CA HIS A 139 -1.56 -8.36 6.86
C HIS A 139 -1.87 -9.46 7.89
N ALA A 140 -0.83 -9.96 8.54
CA ALA A 140 -0.98 -10.87 9.68
C ALA A 140 -1.71 -10.12 10.81
N MET A 141 -2.90 -10.58 11.16
CA MET A 141 -3.72 -10.02 12.24
C MET A 141 -3.65 -10.87 13.50
N VAL A 142 -3.46 -12.16 13.32
CA VAL A 142 -3.32 -13.15 14.37
C VAL A 142 -2.04 -13.97 14.15
N LYS A 143 -1.58 -14.64 15.21
CA LYS A 143 -0.33 -15.42 15.18
C LYS A 143 -0.36 -16.52 14.12
N GLU A 144 -1.52 -17.09 13.87
CA GLU A 144 -1.76 -18.18 12.92
C GLU A 144 -1.68 -17.75 11.45
N ASP A 145 -1.72 -16.44 11.17
CA ASP A 145 -1.58 -15.91 9.80
C ASP A 145 -0.17 -16.07 9.22
N VAL A 146 0.81 -16.41 10.09
CA VAL A 146 2.19 -16.72 9.70
C VAL A 146 2.69 -17.88 10.56
N VAL A 147 2.87 -19.05 9.97
CA VAL A 147 3.28 -20.26 10.68
C VAL A 147 4.59 -20.78 10.11
N TYR A 148 5.52 -21.11 10.98
CA TYR A 148 6.74 -21.83 10.64
C TYR A 148 6.53 -23.32 10.84
N VAL A 149 6.87 -24.10 9.84
CA VAL A 149 6.74 -25.56 9.84
C VAL A 149 8.11 -26.16 9.64
N GLU A 150 8.62 -26.84 10.66
CA GLU A 150 9.99 -27.42 10.67
C GLU A 150 10.09 -28.74 9.91
N CYS A 151 9.08 -29.60 10.06
CA CYS A 151 9.04 -30.92 9.45
C CYS A 151 7.60 -31.38 9.20
N ARG A 152 7.46 -32.51 8.52
CA ARG A 152 6.19 -33.15 8.17
C ARG A 152 5.55 -33.81 9.37
#